data_bb667b7e60c1f5203143af467baaee51
#
_entry.id   bb667b7e60c1f5203143af467baaee51
#
_cell.length_a   1.000
_cell.length_b   1.000
_cell.length_c   1.000
_cell.angle_alpha   90.00
_cell.angle_beta   90.00
_cell.angle_gamma   90.00
#
_symmetry.space_group_name_H-M   'P 1'
#
loop_
_entity.id
_entity.type
_entity.pdbx_description
1 polymer ?
#
loop_
_entity_poly.entity_id
_entity_poly.type
_entity_poly.pdbx_seq_one_letter_code
_entity_poly.pdbx_strand_id
1 'polypeptide(L)'
;MVEKWIEEGVKHCENAKFEEGVKCFNKALEKEPNHTTGLHNRARALSRIGQLEAALADFEKLTVLFPTHASFIGDYAVALHLNDKNELALFHFEKALQLEPTNPYRYASRAFFKDRTGDLEGAIADYEKAVELDPEDAIALNNKGLVEEKLGYKDKAKQSFDRSNSLVGYDPTKTNPLPKTETKAPKSELTKPTNRWEVVKSIFTKEGFKDFTKFTKGLVSGKKG
;
A
#
# COMPACT_ATOMS: atom_id res chain seq x y z
N MET A 1 -2.16 27.25 -12.18
CA MET A 1 -3.54 26.94 -11.73
C MET A 1 -3.70 25.43 -11.50
N VAL A 2 -3.25 24.59 -12.43
CA VAL A 2 -3.32 23.11 -12.30
C VAL A 2 -2.55 22.63 -11.07
N GLU A 3 -1.28 23.03 -10.92
CA GLU A 3 -0.46 22.65 -9.76
C GLU A 3 -1.14 22.97 -8.41
N LYS A 4 -1.81 24.11 -8.31
CA LYS A 4 -2.54 24.49 -7.09
C LYS A 4 -3.63 23.48 -6.75
N TRP A 5 -4.39 23.00 -7.74
CA TRP A 5 -5.41 21.96 -7.51
C TRP A 5 -4.80 20.61 -7.14
N ILE A 6 -3.64 20.27 -7.72
CA ILE A 6 -2.89 19.07 -7.34
C ILE A 6 -2.45 19.15 -5.88
N GLU A 7 -1.83 20.26 -5.46
CA GLU A 7 -1.39 20.48 -4.07
C GLU A 7 -2.56 20.43 -3.07
N GLU A 8 -3.67 21.12 -3.40
CA GLU A 8 -4.89 21.08 -2.58
C GLU A 8 -5.45 19.66 -2.47
N GLY A 9 -5.49 18.92 -3.58
CA GLY A 9 -5.95 17.54 -3.61
C GLY A 9 -5.10 16.61 -2.76
N VAL A 10 -3.77 16.73 -2.85
CA VAL A 10 -2.82 15.98 -2.00
C VAL A 10 -3.05 16.30 -0.53
N LYS A 11 -3.17 17.59 -0.17
CA LYS A 11 -3.45 18.01 1.20
C LYS A 11 -4.77 17.46 1.75
N HIS A 12 -5.81 17.38 0.92
CA HIS A 12 -7.06 16.74 1.31
C HIS A 12 -6.86 15.25 1.59
N CYS A 13 -6.13 14.53 0.74
CA CYS A 13 -5.83 13.12 0.93
C CYS A 13 -4.97 12.85 2.18
N GLU A 14 -4.00 13.72 2.50
CA GLU A 14 -3.21 13.65 3.75
C GLU A 14 -4.09 13.75 5.00
N ASN A 15 -5.20 14.48 4.91
CA ASN A 15 -6.20 14.62 5.97
C ASN A 15 -7.34 13.58 5.86
N ALA A 16 -7.16 12.52 5.07
CA ALA A 16 -8.13 11.46 4.81
C ALA A 16 -9.47 11.94 4.18
N LYS A 17 -9.47 13.13 3.56
CA LYS A 17 -10.61 13.70 2.82
C LYS A 17 -10.50 13.33 1.34
N PHE A 18 -10.66 12.04 1.05
CA PHE A 18 -10.36 11.49 -0.29
C PHE A 18 -11.33 12.00 -1.36
N GLU A 19 -12.61 12.18 -1.04
CA GLU A 19 -13.63 12.70 -1.96
C GLU A 19 -13.30 14.13 -2.39
N GLU A 20 -12.87 14.98 -1.46
CA GLU A 20 -12.43 16.34 -1.74
C GLU A 20 -11.15 16.34 -2.57
N GLY A 21 -10.21 15.44 -2.27
CA GLY A 21 -9.02 15.23 -3.07
C GLY A 21 -9.37 14.89 -4.52
N VAL A 22 -10.27 13.95 -4.75
CA VAL A 22 -10.74 13.58 -6.10
C VAL A 22 -11.33 14.77 -6.85
N LYS A 23 -12.13 15.63 -6.18
CA LYS A 23 -12.69 16.84 -6.81
C LYS A 23 -11.59 17.81 -7.28
N CYS A 24 -10.53 17.97 -6.48
CA CYS A 24 -9.40 18.82 -6.86
C CYS A 24 -8.63 18.23 -8.06
N PHE A 25 -8.36 16.92 -8.03
CA PHE A 25 -7.69 16.24 -9.14
C PHE A 25 -8.52 16.26 -10.42
N ASN A 26 -9.84 16.14 -10.34
CA ASN A 26 -10.73 16.28 -11.51
C ASN A 26 -10.56 17.62 -12.20
N LYS A 27 -10.57 18.74 -11.43
CA LYS A 27 -10.35 20.08 -11.99
C LYS A 27 -8.98 20.22 -12.67
N ALA A 28 -7.95 19.61 -12.09
CA ALA A 28 -6.63 19.60 -12.68
C ALA A 28 -6.60 18.81 -14.00
N LEU A 29 -7.20 17.62 -14.00
CA LEU A 29 -7.20 16.72 -15.16
C LEU A 29 -8.16 17.14 -16.27
N GLU A 30 -9.16 18.00 -16.00
CA GLU A 30 -9.94 18.69 -17.01
C GLU A 30 -9.09 19.65 -17.86
N LYS A 31 -8.05 20.24 -17.27
CA LYS A 31 -7.12 21.14 -17.98
C LYS A 31 -5.94 20.39 -18.59
N GLU A 32 -5.41 19.45 -17.84
CA GLU A 32 -4.26 18.63 -18.24
C GLU A 32 -4.58 17.13 -18.07
N PRO A 33 -5.24 16.51 -19.08
CA PRO A 33 -5.74 15.13 -18.98
C PRO A 33 -4.67 14.06 -18.78
N ASN A 34 -3.39 14.38 -19.04
CA ASN A 34 -2.25 13.47 -18.88
C ASN A 34 -1.33 13.90 -17.73
N HIS A 35 -1.79 14.78 -16.82
CA HIS A 35 -0.98 15.21 -15.68
C HIS A 35 -0.69 14.04 -14.76
N THR A 36 0.57 13.56 -14.76
CA THR A 36 1.00 12.31 -14.11
C THR A 36 0.65 12.26 -12.63
N THR A 37 1.02 13.32 -11.88
CA THR A 37 0.74 13.41 -10.43
C THR A 37 -0.77 13.46 -10.17
N GLY A 38 -1.54 14.12 -11.05
CA GLY A 38 -3.00 14.19 -10.96
C GLY A 38 -3.65 12.84 -11.12
N LEU A 39 -3.30 12.12 -12.18
CA LEU A 39 -3.79 10.75 -12.44
C LEU A 39 -3.45 9.82 -11.29
N HIS A 40 -2.18 9.79 -10.86
CA HIS A 40 -1.71 8.88 -9.83
C HIS A 40 -2.42 9.11 -8.48
N ASN A 41 -2.48 10.38 -8.03
CA ASN A 41 -3.13 10.67 -6.76
C ASN A 41 -4.66 10.50 -6.83
N ARG A 42 -5.30 10.81 -7.98
CA ARG A 42 -6.72 10.55 -8.17
C ARG A 42 -7.01 9.05 -8.10
N ALA A 43 -6.25 8.21 -8.81
CA ALA A 43 -6.40 6.77 -8.79
C ALA A 43 -6.29 6.20 -7.36
N ARG A 44 -5.30 6.65 -6.59
CA ARG A 44 -5.13 6.25 -5.19
C ARG A 44 -6.31 6.70 -4.32
N ALA A 45 -6.77 7.94 -4.48
CA ALA A 45 -7.92 8.45 -3.73
C ALA A 45 -9.20 7.70 -4.11
N LEU A 46 -9.43 7.43 -5.40
CA LEU A 46 -10.55 6.64 -5.91
C LEU A 46 -10.54 5.22 -5.34
N SER A 47 -9.37 4.57 -5.27
CA SER A 47 -9.23 3.25 -4.63
C SER A 47 -9.62 3.31 -3.15
N ARG A 48 -9.31 4.40 -2.44
CA ARG A 48 -9.65 4.58 -1.02
C ARG A 48 -11.15 4.74 -0.77
N ILE A 49 -11.86 5.35 -1.69
CA ILE A 49 -13.33 5.54 -1.59
C ILE A 49 -14.13 4.44 -2.30
N GLY A 50 -13.47 3.39 -2.84
CA GLY A 50 -14.08 2.23 -3.46
C GLY A 50 -14.53 2.41 -4.89
N GLN A 51 -14.14 3.48 -5.55
CA GLN A 51 -14.41 3.69 -6.98
C GLN A 51 -13.33 2.99 -7.82
N LEU A 52 -13.31 1.64 -7.74
CA LEU A 52 -12.22 0.82 -8.24
C LEU A 52 -12.07 0.86 -9.75
N GLU A 53 -13.17 0.88 -10.51
CA GLU A 53 -13.12 0.96 -11.99
C GLU A 53 -12.51 2.28 -12.46
N ALA A 54 -12.88 3.38 -11.82
CA ALA A 54 -12.31 4.70 -12.16
C ALA A 54 -10.83 4.78 -11.78
N ALA A 55 -10.44 4.17 -10.65
CA ALA A 55 -9.03 4.06 -10.25
C ALA A 55 -8.23 3.23 -11.27
N LEU A 56 -8.78 2.10 -11.72
CA LEU A 56 -8.14 1.26 -12.74
C LEU A 56 -7.89 2.02 -14.04
N ALA A 57 -8.87 2.81 -14.51
CA ALA A 57 -8.71 3.59 -15.74
C ALA A 57 -7.55 4.60 -15.66
N ASP A 58 -7.38 5.26 -14.51
CA ASP A 58 -6.26 6.19 -14.29
C ASP A 58 -4.91 5.46 -14.20
N PHE A 59 -4.85 4.33 -13.49
CA PHE A 59 -3.62 3.53 -13.40
C PHE A 59 -3.25 2.90 -14.75
N GLU A 60 -4.22 2.38 -15.50
CA GLU A 60 -3.98 1.86 -16.84
C GLU A 60 -3.38 2.93 -17.74
N LYS A 61 -3.96 4.13 -17.73
CA LYS A 61 -3.44 5.27 -18.49
C LYS A 61 -1.99 5.60 -18.10
N LEU A 62 -1.66 5.57 -16.80
CA LEU A 62 -0.29 5.77 -16.32
C LEU A 62 0.66 4.68 -16.82
N THR A 63 0.25 3.41 -16.83
CA THR A 63 1.10 2.32 -17.32
C THR A 63 1.32 2.35 -18.82
N VAL A 64 0.38 2.94 -19.59
CA VAL A 64 0.54 3.19 -21.03
C VAL A 64 1.50 4.36 -21.27
N LEU A 65 1.37 5.45 -20.51
CA LEU A 65 2.23 6.63 -20.64
C LEU A 65 3.67 6.35 -20.16
N PHE A 66 3.82 5.50 -19.14
CA PHE A 66 5.10 5.21 -18.49
C PHE A 66 5.29 3.68 -18.32
N PRO A 67 5.53 2.93 -19.42
CA PRO A 67 5.49 1.46 -19.43
C PRO A 67 6.62 0.78 -18.66
N THR A 68 7.63 1.53 -18.24
CA THR A 68 8.78 1.05 -17.44
C THR A 68 8.81 1.64 -16.02
N HIS A 69 7.76 2.37 -15.62
CA HIS A 69 7.71 2.97 -14.29
C HIS A 69 7.14 1.96 -13.27
N ALA A 70 8.02 1.27 -12.56
CA ALA A 70 7.67 0.15 -11.69
C ALA A 70 6.63 0.52 -10.61
N SER A 71 6.67 1.76 -10.08
CA SER A 71 5.68 2.18 -9.07
C SER A 71 4.27 2.26 -9.63
N PHE A 72 4.09 2.81 -10.84
CA PHE A 72 2.75 2.88 -11.46
C PHE A 72 2.22 1.49 -11.78
N ILE A 73 3.12 0.60 -12.25
CA ILE A 73 2.78 -0.80 -12.55
C ILE A 73 2.39 -1.55 -11.28
N GLY A 74 3.13 -1.36 -10.18
CA GLY A 74 2.82 -1.96 -8.88
C GLY A 74 1.50 -1.45 -8.29
N ASP A 75 1.25 -0.14 -8.34
CA ASP A 75 -0.01 0.43 -7.86
C ASP A 75 -1.21 -0.03 -8.72
N TYR A 76 -1.01 -0.19 -10.04
CA TYR A 76 -2.01 -0.80 -10.91
C TYR A 76 -2.29 -2.25 -10.53
N ALA A 77 -1.25 -3.04 -10.21
CA ALA A 77 -1.41 -4.41 -9.74
C ALA A 77 -2.25 -4.48 -8.46
N VAL A 78 -2.00 -3.59 -7.49
CA VAL A 78 -2.82 -3.48 -6.27
C VAL A 78 -4.28 -3.17 -6.62
N ALA A 79 -4.53 -2.21 -7.50
CA ALA A 79 -5.89 -1.84 -7.90
C ALA A 79 -6.61 -2.98 -8.64
N LEU A 80 -5.90 -3.74 -9.47
CA LEU A 80 -6.41 -4.95 -10.12
C LEU A 80 -6.82 -6.01 -9.09
N HIS A 81 -5.97 -6.26 -8.08
CA HIS A 81 -6.29 -7.19 -7.00
C HIS A 81 -7.54 -6.77 -6.22
N LEU A 82 -7.65 -5.48 -5.87
CA LEU A 82 -8.82 -4.94 -5.19
C LEU A 82 -10.12 -5.09 -6.02
N ASN A 83 -9.99 -5.21 -7.33
CA ASN A 83 -11.10 -5.43 -8.27
C ASN A 83 -11.22 -6.91 -8.72
N ASP A 84 -10.70 -7.85 -7.92
CA ASP A 84 -10.74 -9.31 -8.14
C ASP A 84 -10.09 -9.80 -9.46
N LYS A 85 -9.31 -8.95 -10.16
CA LYS A 85 -8.58 -9.31 -11.37
C LYS A 85 -7.21 -9.91 -11.03
N ASN A 86 -7.21 -11.02 -10.27
CA ASN A 86 -6.00 -11.54 -9.64
C ASN A 86 -4.92 -12.03 -10.61
N GLU A 87 -5.29 -12.61 -11.75
CA GLU A 87 -4.33 -13.06 -12.77
C GLU A 87 -3.56 -11.87 -13.36
N LEU A 88 -4.28 -10.79 -13.71
CA LEU A 88 -3.66 -9.56 -14.21
C LEU A 88 -2.84 -8.87 -13.11
N ALA A 89 -3.31 -8.91 -11.87
CA ALA A 89 -2.58 -8.35 -10.74
C ALA A 89 -1.21 -9.05 -10.57
N LEU A 90 -1.19 -10.38 -10.59
CA LEU A 90 0.06 -11.15 -10.50
C LEU A 90 1.04 -10.77 -11.62
N PHE A 91 0.55 -10.75 -12.87
CA PHE A 91 1.37 -10.36 -14.02
C PHE A 91 2.02 -8.97 -13.82
N HIS A 92 1.26 -7.99 -13.31
CA HIS A 92 1.79 -6.65 -13.09
C HIS A 92 2.71 -6.56 -11.87
N PHE A 93 2.49 -7.34 -10.80
CA PHE A 93 3.45 -7.45 -9.70
C PHE A 93 4.78 -8.03 -10.17
N GLU A 94 4.75 -9.07 -11.00
CA GLU A 94 5.97 -9.67 -11.57
C GLU A 94 6.70 -8.68 -12.49
N LYS A 95 5.96 -7.95 -13.33
CA LYS A 95 6.54 -6.92 -14.19
C LYS A 95 7.20 -5.80 -13.37
N ALA A 96 6.56 -5.32 -12.30
CA ALA A 96 7.15 -4.31 -11.42
C ALA A 96 8.44 -4.81 -10.75
N LEU A 97 8.45 -6.07 -10.34
CA LEU A 97 9.61 -6.71 -9.73
C LEU A 97 10.77 -6.91 -10.72
N GLN A 98 10.47 -7.27 -11.99
CA GLN A 98 11.48 -7.36 -13.04
C GLN A 98 12.15 -6.02 -13.33
N LEU A 99 11.41 -4.91 -13.21
CA LEU A 99 11.94 -3.56 -13.42
C LEU A 99 12.79 -3.07 -12.23
N GLU A 100 12.45 -3.50 -11.01
CA GLU A 100 13.16 -3.12 -9.78
C GLU A 100 13.51 -4.36 -8.93
N PRO A 101 14.42 -5.25 -9.38
CA PRO A 101 14.69 -6.53 -8.71
C PRO A 101 15.43 -6.40 -7.37
N THR A 102 15.95 -5.22 -7.05
CA THR A 102 16.61 -4.94 -5.77
C THR A 102 15.76 -4.09 -4.81
N ASN A 103 14.53 -3.77 -5.20
CA ASN A 103 13.64 -2.98 -4.36
C ASN A 103 12.81 -3.89 -3.43
N PRO A 104 13.04 -3.88 -2.10
CA PRO A 104 12.35 -4.75 -1.15
C PRO A 104 10.84 -4.58 -1.18
N TYR A 105 10.37 -3.36 -1.45
CA TYR A 105 8.94 -3.06 -1.53
C TYR A 105 8.22 -3.85 -2.63
N ARG A 106 8.88 -4.19 -3.75
CA ARG A 106 8.28 -4.99 -4.83
C ARG A 106 8.01 -6.42 -4.37
N TYR A 107 8.95 -7.02 -3.63
CA TYR A 107 8.78 -8.34 -3.03
C TYR A 107 7.68 -8.31 -1.95
N ALA A 108 7.72 -7.36 -1.02
CA ALA A 108 6.72 -7.27 0.05
C ALA A 108 5.30 -7.06 -0.51
N SER A 109 5.14 -6.27 -1.59
CA SER A 109 3.85 -6.06 -2.25
C SER A 109 3.32 -7.33 -2.91
N ARG A 110 4.16 -8.09 -3.60
CA ARG A 110 3.78 -9.38 -4.19
C ARG A 110 3.52 -10.44 -3.12
N ALA A 111 4.31 -10.46 -2.05
CA ALA A 111 4.09 -11.33 -0.89
C ALA A 111 2.71 -11.11 -0.27
N PHE A 112 2.35 -9.84 -0.05
CA PHE A 112 1.03 -9.50 0.47
C PHE A 112 -0.09 -9.99 -0.45
N PHE A 113 0.04 -9.79 -1.75
CA PHE A 113 -0.92 -10.30 -2.74
C PHE A 113 -1.03 -11.83 -2.66
N LYS A 114 0.09 -12.57 -2.64
CA LYS A 114 0.13 -14.03 -2.54
C LYS A 114 -0.53 -14.55 -1.25
N ASP A 115 -0.26 -13.89 -0.11
CA ASP A 115 -0.95 -14.21 1.15
C ASP A 115 -2.47 -14.07 1.02
N ARG A 116 -2.94 -13.02 0.36
CA ARG A 116 -4.38 -12.77 0.19
C ARG A 116 -5.06 -13.71 -0.81
N THR A 117 -4.30 -14.29 -1.73
CA THR A 117 -4.78 -15.25 -2.74
C THR A 117 -4.54 -16.70 -2.34
N GLY A 118 -3.88 -16.97 -1.19
CA GLY A 118 -3.69 -18.29 -0.62
C GLY A 118 -2.37 -18.98 -0.98
N ASP A 119 -1.49 -18.34 -1.75
CA ASP A 119 -0.12 -18.83 -2.00
C ASP A 119 0.78 -18.45 -0.81
N LEU A 120 0.59 -19.14 0.32
CA LEU A 120 1.27 -18.80 1.58
C LEU A 120 2.78 -19.06 1.52
N GLU A 121 3.21 -20.16 0.91
CA GLU A 121 4.61 -20.50 0.72
C GLU A 121 5.31 -19.47 -0.19
N GLY A 122 4.67 -19.11 -1.29
CA GLY A 122 5.16 -18.06 -2.18
C GLY A 122 5.21 -16.68 -1.50
N ALA A 123 4.29 -16.40 -0.57
CA ALA A 123 4.31 -15.18 0.23
C ALA A 123 5.51 -15.15 1.18
N ILE A 124 5.81 -16.26 1.88
CA ILE A 124 7.00 -16.35 2.75
C ILE A 124 8.28 -16.12 1.94
N ALA A 125 8.42 -16.79 0.79
CA ALA A 125 9.61 -16.64 -0.04
C ALA A 125 9.84 -15.18 -0.48
N ASP A 126 8.77 -14.47 -0.86
CA ASP A 126 8.85 -13.07 -1.24
C ASP A 126 9.14 -12.16 -0.03
N TYR A 127 8.53 -12.41 1.15
CA TYR A 127 8.87 -11.67 2.37
C TYR A 127 10.31 -11.92 2.83
N GLU A 128 10.83 -13.15 2.70
CA GLU A 128 12.22 -13.46 3.00
C GLU A 128 13.16 -12.64 2.13
N LYS A 129 12.84 -12.51 0.84
CA LYS A 129 13.63 -11.69 -0.08
C LYS A 129 13.51 -10.19 0.24
N ALA A 130 12.33 -9.71 0.62
CA ALA A 130 12.15 -8.33 1.07
C ALA A 130 13.01 -8.02 2.30
N VAL A 131 13.00 -8.90 3.31
CA VAL A 131 13.79 -8.75 4.55
C VAL A 131 15.30 -8.95 4.32
N GLU A 132 15.70 -9.75 3.31
CA GLU A 132 17.11 -9.84 2.89
C GLU A 132 17.61 -8.51 2.33
N LEU A 133 16.77 -7.84 1.52
CA LEU A 133 17.10 -6.57 0.87
C LEU A 133 16.97 -5.37 1.84
N ASP A 134 16.02 -5.42 2.76
CA ASP A 134 15.83 -4.43 3.83
C ASP A 134 15.60 -5.14 5.17
N PRO A 135 16.69 -5.39 5.92
CA PRO A 135 16.61 -6.07 7.22
C PRO A 135 15.89 -5.27 8.32
N GLU A 136 15.64 -3.98 8.12
CA GLU A 136 15.02 -3.07 9.08
C GLU A 136 13.53 -2.84 8.77
N ASP A 137 12.97 -3.47 7.73
CA ASP A 137 11.54 -3.41 7.44
C ASP A 137 10.74 -4.23 8.46
N ALA A 138 10.35 -3.56 9.55
CA ALA A 138 9.53 -4.16 10.61
C ALA A 138 8.15 -4.62 10.09
N ILE A 139 7.62 -3.97 9.04
CA ILE A 139 6.31 -4.32 8.46
C ILE A 139 6.42 -5.64 7.69
N ALA A 140 7.45 -5.79 6.86
CA ALA A 140 7.70 -7.05 6.14
C ALA A 140 7.93 -8.21 7.11
N LEU A 141 8.71 -8.00 8.18
CA LEU A 141 8.93 -8.99 9.23
C LEU A 141 7.63 -9.39 9.95
N ASN A 142 6.79 -8.41 10.33
CA ASN A 142 5.51 -8.69 10.96
C ASN A 142 4.58 -9.48 10.04
N ASN A 143 4.47 -9.06 8.79
CA ASN A 143 3.62 -9.73 7.81
C ASN A 143 4.12 -11.14 7.49
N LYS A 144 5.45 -11.35 7.41
CA LYS A 144 6.05 -12.68 7.31
C LYS A 144 5.62 -13.55 8.49
N GLY A 145 5.73 -13.04 9.72
CA GLY A 145 5.32 -13.76 10.93
C GLY A 145 3.84 -14.17 10.89
N LEU A 146 2.95 -13.30 10.39
CA LEU A 146 1.53 -13.63 10.23
C LEU A 146 1.31 -14.77 9.23
N VAL A 147 2.05 -14.82 8.13
CA VAL A 147 1.96 -15.92 7.15
C VAL A 147 2.54 -17.22 7.71
N GLU A 148 3.68 -17.15 8.41
CA GLU A 148 4.29 -18.28 9.10
C GLU A 148 3.34 -18.88 10.16
N GLU A 149 2.62 -18.03 10.88
CA GLU A 149 1.61 -18.47 11.87
C GLU A 149 0.44 -19.21 11.20
N LYS A 150 -0.07 -18.70 10.05
CA LYS A 150 -1.11 -19.36 9.26
C LYS A 150 -0.72 -20.77 8.80
N LEU A 151 0.57 -20.96 8.49
CA LEU A 151 1.12 -22.28 8.11
C LEU A 151 1.50 -23.17 9.31
N GLY A 152 1.34 -22.65 10.54
CA GLY A 152 1.67 -23.39 11.76
C GLY A 152 3.17 -23.39 12.12
N TYR A 153 3.99 -22.57 11.49
CA TYR A 153 5.43 -22.42 11.75
C TYR A 153 5.69 -21.54 12.97
N LYS A 154 5.20 -21.95 14.13
CA LYS A 154 5.14 -21.16 15.36
C LYS A 154 6.48 -20.55 15.79
N ASP A 155 7.57 -21.31 15.71
CA ASP A 155 8.89 -20.84 16.11
C ASP A 155 9.44 -19.78 15.15
N LYS A 156 9.22 -19.96 13.85
CA LYS A 156 9.59 -18.96 12.82
C LYS A 156 8.76 -17.68 12.98
N ALA A 157 7.46 -17.82 13.14
CA ALA A 157 6.55 -16.70 13.36
C ALA A 157 6.97 -15.88 14.58
N LYS A 158 7.29 -16.57 15.71
CA LYS A 158 7.79 -15.90 16.91
C LYS A 158 9.07 -15.12 16.62
N GLN A 159 10.04 -15.71 15.93
CA GLN A 159 11.30 -15.01 15.58
C GLN A 159 11.05 -13.77 14.71
N SER A 160 10.14 -13.88 13.72
CA SER A 160 9.76 -12.77 12.84
C SER A 160 9.10 -11.64 13.64
N PHE A 161 8.17 -11.95 14.55
CA PHE A 161 7.53 -10.96 15.43
C PHE A 161 8.51 -10.33 16.42
N ASP A 162 9.35 -11.12 17.10
CA ASP A 162 10.33 -10.61 18.06
C ASP A 162 11.30 -9.63 17.40
N ARG A 163 11.74 -9.94 16.17
CA ARG A 163 12.60 -9.05 15.41
C ARG A 163 11.86 -7.77 14.97
N SER A 164 10.63 -7.87 14.47
CA SER A 164 9.79 -6.72 14.14
C SER A 164 9.58 -5.81 15.34
N ASN A 165 9.19 -6.40 16.49
CA ASN A 165 8.96 -5.69 17.75
C ASN A 165 10.21 -4.95 18.24
N SER A 166 11.39 -5.60 18.14
CA SER A 166 12.66 -4.99 18.50
C SER A 166 12.98 -3.74 17.67
N LEU A 167 12.69 -3.77 16.36
CA LEU A 167 12.93 -2.64 15.45
C LEU A 167 12.07 -1.42 15.79
N VAL A 168 10.83 -1.65 16.22
CA VAL A 168 9.90 -0.56 16.58
C VAL A 168 9.93 -0.20 18.06
N GLY A 169 10.78 -0.87 18.86
CA GLY A 169 10.88 -0.64 20.31
C GLY A 169 9.65 -1.10 21.09
N TYR A 170 8.86 -2.03 20.54
CA TYR A 170 7.70 -2.60 21.20
C TYR A 170 8.10 -3.82 22.04
N ASP A 171 7.71 -3.81 23.33
CA ASP A 171 7.91 -4.92 24.26
C ASP A 171 6.53 -5.47 24.67
N PRO A 172 6.14 -6.65 24.15
CA PRO A 172 4.84 -7.23 24.47
C PRO A 172 4.68 -7.63 25.94
N THR A 173 5.78 -7.69 26.72
CA THR A 173 5.75 -8.00 28.16
C THR A 173 5.50 -6.76 29.02
N LYS A 174 5.75 -5.58 28.48
CA LYS A 174 5.45 -4.30 29.13
C LYS A 174 4.05 -3.86 28.78
N THR A 175 3.04 -4.45 29.43
CA THR A 175 1.67 -3.96 29.35
C THR A 175 1.60 -2.58 30.02
N ASN A 176 1.70 -1.52 29.23
CA ASN A 176 1.14 -0.24 29.67
C ASN A 176 -0.38 -0.48 29.80
N PRO A 177 -0.98 -0.33 30.99
CA PRO A 177 -2.41 -0.42 31.09
C PRO A 177 -3.00 0.68 30.18
N LEU A 178 -3.71 0.26 29.14
CA LEU A 178 -4.49 1.19 28.33
C LEU A 178 -5.31 2.08 29.28
N PRO A 179 -5.36 3.40 29.08
CA PRO A 179 -6.23 4.25 29.87
C PRO A 179 -7.63 3.65 29.77
N LYS A 180 -8.25 3.37 30.93
CA LYS A 180 -9.62 2.86 31.02
C LYS A 180 -10.55 3.92 30.45
N THR A 181 -10.73 3.93 29.16
CA THR A 181 -11.90 4.57 28.55
C THR A 181 -13.06 3.64 28.83
N GLU A 182 -13.93 4.04 29.75
CA GLU A 182 -15.22 3.41 29.95
C GLU A 182 -16.06 3.58 28.66
N THR A 183 -15.80 2.76 27.68
CA THR A 183 -16.72 2.56 26.58
C THR A 183 -17.56 1.35 26.89
N LYS A 184 -18.84 1.56 27.24
CA LYS A 184 -19.85 0.51 27.22
C LYS A 184 -19.81 -0.13 25.83
N ALA A 185 -19.22 -1.33 25.77
CA ALA A 185 -19.20 -2.11 24.56
C ALA A 185 -20.64 -2.46 24.15
N PRO A 186 -21.10 -2.16 22.95
CA PRO A 186 -22.29 -2.80 22.42
C PRO A 186 -21.98 -4.29 22.25
N LYS A 187 -22.85 -5.16 22.73
CA LYS A 187 -22.79 -6.59 22.45
C LYS A 187 -22.85 -6.76 20.92
N SER A 188 -21.73 -7.08 20.31
CA SER A 188 -21.69 -7.44 18.89
C SER A 188 -21.60 -8.95 18.77
N GLU A 189 -22.64 -9.52 18.19
CA GLU A 189 -22.65 -10.84 17.59
C GLU A 189 -21.44 -11.01 16.67
N LEU A 190 -20.83 -12.20 16.71
CA LEU A 190 -19.82 -12.62 15.75
C LEU A 190 -20.45 -12.61 14.34
N THR A 191 -20.28 -11.53 13.61
CA THR A 191 -20.59 -11.47 12.20
C THR A 191 -19.31 -11.60 11.37
N LYS A 192 -19.44 -12.51 10.41
CA LYS A 192 -18.58 -12.93 9.29
C LYS A 192 -17.56 -11.89 8.75
N PRO A 193 -16.58 -12.34 7.95
CA PRO A 193 -15.29 -11.69 7.75
C PRO A 193 -15.41 -10.27 7.18
N THR A 194 -14.80 -9.41 7.91
CA THR A 194 -14.17 -8.13 7.60
C THR A 194 -14.33 -7.61 6.18
N ASN A 195 -15.00 -6.49 6.13
CA ASN A 195 -15.15 -5.60 5.01
C ASN A 195 -13.78 -5.36 4.31
N ARG A 196 -13.73 -5.54 2.97
CA ARG A 196 -12.58 -5.27 2.07
C ARG A 196 -11.82 -3.97 2.41
N TRP A 197 -12.49 -3.01 3.03
CA TRP A 197 -11.97 -1.70 3.41
C TRP A 197 -10.90 -1.69 4.52
N GLU A 198 -10.92 -2.64 5.45
CA GLU A 198 -9.88 -2.72 6.48
C GLU A 198 -8.55 -3.22 5.90
N VAL A 199 -8.61 -4.07 4.88
CA VAL A 199 -7.44 -4.53 4.12
C VAL A 199 -6.81 -3.38 3.35
N VAL A 200 -7.62 -2.54 2.69
CA VAL A 200 -7.14 -1.35 1.97
C VAL A 200 -6.45 -0.37 2.92
N LYS A 201 -6.97 -0.20 4.14
CA LYS A 201 -6.34 0.65 5.17
C LYS A 201 -4.95 0.20 5.56
N SER A 202 -4.65 -1.10 5.57
CA SER A 202 -3.33 -1.63 5.96
C SER A 202 -2.27 -1.45 4.88
N ILE A 203 -2.65 -1.51 3.59
CA ILE A 203 -1.72 -1.36 2.46
C ILE A 203 -1.24 0.09 2.28
N PHE A 204 -2.11 1.06 2.66
CA PHE A 204 -1.81 2.48 2.52
C PHE A 204 -1.70 3.15 3.89
N THR A 205 -0.71 2.75 4.69
CA THR A 205 -0.43 3.39 5.99
C THR A 205 0.00 4.85 5.83
N LYS A 206 -0.11 5.63 6.92
CA LYS A 206 0.34 7.04 6.97
C LYS A 206 1.80 7.22 6.54
N GLU A 207 2.64 6.21 6.74
CA GLU A 207 4.06 6.20 6.41
C GLU A 207 4.32 6.00 4.92
N GLY A 208 3.64 5.08 4.25
CA GLY A 208 3.74 4.93 2.79
C GLY A 208 3.30 6.20 2.03
N PHE A 209 2.43 7.02 2.64
CA PHE A 209 2.05 8.32 2.10
C PHE A 209 3.14 9.39 2.34
N LYS A 210 3.86 9.34 3.48
CA LYS A 210 4.99 10.24 3.78
C LYS A 210 6.20 10.02 2.87
N ASP A 211 6.52 8.78 2.58
CA ASP A 211 7.65 8.45 1.69
C ASP A 211 7.35 8.85 0.25
N PHE A 212 6.09 8.73 -0.18
CA PHE A 212 5.65 9.21 -1.48
C PHE A 212 5.72 10.73 -1.60
N THR A 213 5.32 11.50 -0.58
CA THR A 213 5.47 12.97 -0.61
C THR A 213 6.92 13.42 -0.61
N LYS A 214 7.83 12.66 0.00
CA LYS A 214 9.28 12.87 -0.07
C LYS A 214 9.83 12.63 -1.48
N PHE A 215 9.35 11.57 -2.14
CA PHE A 215 9.73 11.20 -3.51
C PHE A 215 9.25 12.26 -4.52
N THR A 216 7.99 12.71 -4.44
CA THR A 216 7.46 13.74 -5.36
C THR A 216 8.14 15.09 -5.17
N LYS A 217 8.51 15.47 -3.95
CA LYS A 217 9.33 16.67 -3.68
C LYS A 217 10.73 16.55 -4.30
N GLY A 218 11.31 15.34 -4.34
CA GLY A 218 12.59 15.05 -5.03
C GLY A 218 12.50 15.22 -6.55
N LEU A 219 11.39 14.84 -7.16
CA LEU A 219 11.17 14.98 -8.62
C LEU A 219 10.94 16.44 -9.05
N VAL A 220 10.27 17.23 -8.23
CA VAL A 220 10.01 18.66 -8.53
C VAL A 220 11.24 19.53 -8.22
N SER A 221 12.14 19.10 -7.32
CA SER A 221 13.38 19.80 -6.97
C SER A 221 14.59 19.38 -7.80
N GLY A 222 14.42 18.55 -8.82
CA GLY A 222 15.48 18.09 -9.74
C GLY A 222 16.20 19.29 -10.37
N LYS A 223 17.28 19.71 -9.74
CA LYS A 223 18.21 20.71 -10.25
C LYS A 223 18.69 20.28 -11.63
N LYS A 224 18.53 21.20 -12.58
CA LYS A 224 19.36 21.21 -13.79
C LYS A 224 20.82 21.15 -13.39
N GLY A 225 21.52 20.13 -13.82
CA GLY A 225 22.94 19.99 -13.87
C GLY A 225 23.31 19.35 -15.18
#